data_c7b5b0fe4a41c39743806bfff4ab87d8
#
_entry.id   c7b5b0fe4a41c39743806bfff4ab87d8
#
_cell.length_a   1.000
_cell.length_b   1.000
_cell.length_c   1.000
_cell.angle_alpha   90.00
_cell.angle_beta   90.00
_cell.angle_gamma   90.00
#
_symmetry.space_group_name_H-M   'P 1'
#
loop_
_entity.id
_entity.type
_entity.pdbx_description
1 polymer ?
#
loop_
_entity_poly.entity_id
_entity_poly.type
_entity_poly.pdbx_seq_one_letter_code
_entity_poly.pdbx_strand_id
1 'polypeptide(L)'
;MASFLLLVFIFGAHDVQSQDADADPGAGNGIIPFALPQSGPFNAADIQIENNDAIMDWFRSGHANVASEAFRHWDEDEEIRPACASCHSGEGFRAFHGLDGSEAGVVEGPIDVGGVVDCGTCHNAGLAEVDVVRFPSGLMHPVQGVEAACMTCHQGRTAGVNVETAISGMNLDTPNAELRFVNPHYATAAASWLGGYGGAGYQYEGRDYSGRFFHARPVSTCNSCHEPHTLEVEFEPCLTCHQANTPQDIRISRQSYSGTGDTTVGIRADIQANAGLLLDTIKTYARDVAAAPMVYDGTRYPYFFLDANGDAAIDQIDGQPVAYNVWTPRSLRAAYNWKLVTADPGSYAHNPHYALELLYDSIEDLSDPLGIDMDDLNLLR
;
A
#
# COMPACT_ATOMS: atom_id res chain seq x y z
N MET A 1 -15.91 11.06 -40.17
CA MET A 1 -17.30 11.05 -39.68
C MET A 1 -17.38 9.87 -38.72
N ALA A 2 -17.13 10.13 -37.45
CA ALA A 2 -17.26 9.15 -36.38
C ALA A 2 -18.43 9.59 -35.51
N SER A 3 -19.49 8.77 -35.49
CA SER A 3 -20.68 9.00 -34.69
C SER A 3 -20.40 8.65 -33.24
N PHE A 4 -20.51 9.64 -32.36
CA PHE A 4 -20.59 9.42 -30.92
C PHE A 4 -21.98 8.90 -30.57
N LEU A 5 -22.07 7.71 -30.03
CA LEU A 5 -23.30 7.16 -29.46
C LEU A 5 -23.38 7.65 -28.00
N LEU A 6 -24.33 8.56 -27.76
CA LEU A 6 -24.68 9.05 -26.43
C LEU A 6 -25.63 8.01 -25.80
N LEU A 7 -25.14 7.26 -24.81
CA LEU A 7 -26.02 6.37 -24.00
C LEU A 7 -26.74 7.23 -22.96
N VAL A 8 -28.02 7.46 -23.19
CA VAL A 8 -28.91 8.08 -22.22
C VAL A 8 -29.49 7.01 -21.34
N PHE A 9 -29.07 6.95 -20.06
CA PHE A 9 -29.74 6.13 -19.05
C PHE A 9 -31.07 6.78 -18.66
N ILE A 10 -32.18 6.15 -19.01
CA ILE A 10 -33.51 6.54 -18.56
C ILE A 10 -33.75 5.86 -17.21
N PHE A 11 -33.63 6.63 -16.12
CA PHE A 11 -34.11 6.18 -14.82
C PHE A 11 -35.63 6.34 -14.75
N GLY A 12 -36.31 5.23 -14.48
CA GLY A 12 -37.75 5.23 -14.27
C GLY A 12 -38.14 6.07 -13.06
N ALA A 13 -39.11 6.95 -13.27
CA ALA A 13 -39.67 7.75 -12.20
C ALA A 13 -40.43 6.84 -11.22
N HIS A 14 -39.88 6.67 -10.02
CA HIS A 14 -40.68 6.23 -8.88
C HIS A 14 -41.15 7.46 -8.11
N ASP A 15 -42.45 7.51 -7.83
CA ASP A 15 -43.08 8.54 -7.03
C ASP A 15 -42.38 8.64 -5.66
N VAL A 16 -41.64 9.71 -5.45
CA VAL A 16 -41.08 10.07 -4.13
C VAL A 16 -42.16 10.88 -3.41
N GLN A 17 -42.85 10.22 -2.49
CA GLN A 17 -43.70 10.92 -1.52
C GLN A 17 -42.79 11.81 -0.64
N SER A 18 -43.19 13.08 -0.55
CA SER A 18 -42.57 14.05 0.33
C SER A 18 -42.61 13.56 1.78
N GLN A 19 -41.46 13.29 2.36
CA GLN A 19 -41.30 13.09 3.79
C GLN A 19 -40.55 14.29 4.38
N ASP A 20 -41.11 14.72 5.48
CA ASP A 20 -40.88 15.85 6.37
C ASP A 20 -39.50 16.51 6.39
N ALA A 21 -39.54 17.83 6.43
CA ALA A 21 -38.45 18.78 6.36
C ALA A 21 -37.65 18.98 7.67
N ASP A 22 -37.52 17.95 8.53
CA ASP A 22 -36.77 18.03 9.80
C ASP A 22 -35.74 16.89 9.99
N ALA A 23 -35.14 16.41 8.90
CA ALA A 23 -34.04 15.46 9.00
C ALA A 23 -32.70 16.21 9.14
N ASP A 24 -31.99 15.90 10.22
CA ASP A 24 -30.61 16.31 10.50
C ASP A 24 -29.71 16.10 9.24
N PRO A 25 -29.05 17.13 8.71
CA PRO A 25 -28.17 17.01 7.55
C PRO A 25 -26.92 16.14 7.76
N GLY A 26 -26.74 15.56 8.96
CA GLY A 26 -25.61 14.70 9.31
C GLY A 26 -25.83 13.18 9.13
N ALA A 27 -27.04 12.71 8.83
CA ALA A 27 -27.35 11.29 8.65
C ALA A 27 -27.49 10.95 7.15
N GLY A 28 -26.39 10.97 6.43
CA GLY A 28 -26.37 10.69 4.98
C GLY A 28 -26.47 9.21 4.66
N ASN A 29 -27.57 8.78 4.07
CA ASN A 29 -27.76 7.47 3.44
C ASN A 29 -27.00 7.36 2.10
N GLY A 30 -25.72 7.60 2.03
CA GLY A 30 -24.87 7.31 0.85
C GLY A 30 -25.37 7.79 -0.55
N ILE A 31 -26.47 8.57 -0.60
CA ILE A 31 -27.01 9.12 -1.84
C ILE A 31 -26.41 10.51 -2.02
N ILE A 32 -25.76 10.73 -3.15
CA ILE A 32 -25.27 12.06 -3.52
C ILE A 32 -26.47 12.98 -3.68
N PRO A 33 -26.66 13.98 -2.82
CA PRO A 33 -27.78 14.87 -2.97
C PRO A 33 -27.59 15.77 -4.19
N PHE A 34 -28.60 15.92 -5.01
CA PHE A 34 -28.65 16.89 -6.08
C PHE A 34 -29.90 17.75 -5.95
N ALA A 35 -29.72 19.03 -6.18
CA ALA A 35 -30.82 19.98 -6.11
C ALA A 35 -31.47 20.13 -7.51
N LEU A 36 -32.77 19.90 -7.58
CA LEU A 36 -33.58 20.19 -8.75
C LEU A 36 -34.26 21.55 -8.58
N PRO A 37 -34.49 22.31 -9.66
CA PRO A 37 -35.33 23.51 -9.61
C PRO A 37 -36.72 23.17 -9.06
N GLN A 38 -37.21 23.99 -8.13
CA GLN A 38 -38.47 23.73 -7.43
C GLN A 38 -39.73 23.93 -8.27
N SER A 39 -39.62 24.55 -9.43
CA SER A 39 -40.78 24.82 -10.29
C SER A 39 -40.44 25.06 -11.75
N GLY A 40 -41.37 24.76 -12.65
CA GLY A 40 -41.35 25.06 -14.08
C GLY A 40 -40.49 24.12 -14.92
N PRO A 41 -40.46 24.32 -16.23
CA PRO A 41 -39.52 23.64 -17.09
C PRO A 41 -38.10 24.12 -16.82
N PHE A 42 -37.16 23.20 -16.64
CA PHE A 42 -35.73 23.47 -16.46
C PHE A 42 -34.92 22.73 -17.51
N ASN A 43 -33.72 23.17 -17.77
CA ASN A 43 -32.75 22.49 -18.62
C ASN A 43 -31.69 21.81 -17.76
N ALA A 44 -30.84 20.97 -18.38
CA ALA A 44 -29.80 20.24 -17.66
C ALA A 44 -28.78 21.16 -16.97
N ALA A 45 -28.62 22.40 -17.43
CA ALA A 45 -27.71 23.37 -16.82
C ALA A 45 -28.22 23.96 -15.48
N ASP A 46 -29.52 23.80 -15.21
CA ASP A 46 -30.13 24.23 -13.94
C ASP A 46 -30.03 23.19 -12.84
N ILE A 47 -29.53 21.99 -13.17
CA ILE A 47 -29.30 20.93 -12.21
C ILE A 47 -27.94 21.18 -11.55
N GLN A 48 -27.94 21.39 -10.25
CA GLN A 48 -26.71 21.46 -9.45
C GLN A 48 -26.51 20.12 -8.75
N ILE A 49 -25.34 19.53 -8.98
CA ILE A 49 -24.89 18.34 -8.23
C ILE A 49 -24.08 18.89 -7.06
N GLU A 50 -24.58 18.68 -5.84
CA GLU A 50 -23.80 18.99 -4.65
C GLU A 50 -22.52 18.14 -4.63
N ASN A 51 -21.45 18.72 -4.11
CA ASN A 51 -20.13 18.07 -4.05
C ASN A 51 -19.56 17.66 -5.42
N ASN A 52 -19.97 18.36 -6.50
CA ASN A 52 -19.50 18.05 -7.85
C ASN A 52 -17.95 17.99 -7.93
N ASP A 53 -17.27 18.90 -7.25
CA ASP A 53 -15.80 18.93 -7.26
C ASP A 53 -15.21 17.66 -6.64
N ALA A 54 -15.68 17.25 -5.47
CA ALA A 54 -15.24 16.00 -4.81
C ALA A 54 -15.53 14.76 -5.69
N ILE A 55 -16.68 14.73 -6.38
CA ILE A 55 -17.01 13.65 -7.31
C ILE A 55 -16.03 13.62 -8.49
N MET A 56 -15.73 14.78 -9.07
CA MET A 56 -14.82 14.89 -10.20
C MET A 56 -13.37 14.61 -9.82
N ASP A 57 -12.97 14.95 -8.61
CA ASP A 57 -11.66 14.66 -8.07
C ASP A 57 -11.50 13.17 -7.83
N TRP A 58 -12.48 12.54 -7.16
CA TRP A 58 -12.51 11.08 -7.01
C TRP A 58 -12.47 10.35 -8.37
N PHE A 59 -13.27 10.81 -9.33
CA PHE A 59 -13.33 10.19 -10.66
C PHE A 59 -11.99 10.20 -11.40
N ARG A 60 -11.12 11.18 -11.11
CA ARG A 60 -9.76 11.29 -11.67
C ARG A 60 -8.72 10.54 -10.85
N SER A 61 -9.06 10.11 -9.66
CA SER A 61 -8.14 9.45 -8.74
C SER A 61 -7.87 7.98 -9.11
N GLY A 62 -6.84 7.41 -8.48
CA GLY A 62 -6.53 5.99 -8.62
C GLY A 62 -7.62 5.06 -8.08
N HIS A 63 -8.42 5.54 -7.10
CA HIS A 63 -9.51 4.75 -6.51
C HIS A 63 -10.68 4.51 -7.48
N ALA A 64 -10.92 5.43 -8.42
CA ALA A 64 -11.95 5.29 -9.45
C ALA A 64 -11.44 4.70 -10.78
N ASN A 65 -10.14 4.42 -10.89
CA ASN A 65 -9.54 3.99 -12.14
C ASN A 65 -9.83 2.51 -12.44
N VAL A 66 -10.96 2.25 -13.08
CA VAL A 66 -11.39 0.91 -13.50
C VAL A 66 -10.38 0.20 -14.42
N ALA A 67 -9.46 0.92 -15.05
CA ALA A 67 -8.42 0.34 -15.90
C ALA A 67 -7.16 -0.06 -15.12
N SER A 68 -7.10 0.22 -13.81
CA SER A 68 -6.00 -0.18 -12.95
C SER A 68 -5.95 -1.69 -12.80
N GLU A 69 -4.76 -2.27 -12.81
CA GLU A 69 -4.51 -3.68 -12.50
C GLU A 69 -5.13 -4.10 -11.14
N ALA A 70 -5.21 -3.16 -10.18
CA ALA A 70 -5.86 -3.39 -8.90
C ALA A 70 -7.33 -3.81 -9.00
N PHE A 71 -8.03 -3.42 -10.07
CA PHE A 71 -9.46 -3.73 -10.27
C PHE A 71 -9.72 -4.67 -11.46
N ARG A 72 -8.70 -4.92 -12.30
CA ARG A 72 -8.81 -5.76 -13.50
C ARG A 72 -8.14 -7.11 -13.41
N HIS A 73 -7.39 -7.34 -12.34
CA HIS A 73 -6.59 -8.56 -12.18
C HIS A 73 -7.41 -9.86 -12.34
N TRP A 74 -8.70 -9.79 -12.07
CA TRP A 74 -9.63 -10.93 -12.13
C TRP A 74 -10.61 -10.87 -13.29
N ASP A 75 -10.42 -9.99 -14.29
CA ASP A 75 -11.33 -9.85 -15.42
C ASP A 75 -11.54 -11.19 -16.18
N GLU A 76 -10.48 -12.01 -16.27
CA GLU A 76 -10.55 -13.35 -16.90
C GLU A 76 -11.25 -14.39 -16.01
N ASP A 77 -11.21 -14.23 -14.70
CA ASP A 77 -11.87 -15.10 -13.72
C ASP A 77 -13.36 -14.71 -13.54
N GLU A 78 -13.76 -13.52 -14.00
CA GLU A 78 -15.09 -12.89 -13.86
C GLU A 78 -15.51 -12.65 -12.39
N GLU A 79 -14.66 -12.95 -11.41
CA GLU A 79 -14.96 -12.80 -9.98
C GLU A 79 -13.69 -12.49 -9.16
N ILE A 80 -13.83 -11.64 -8.14
CA ILE A 80 -12.78 -11.34 -7.15
C ILE A 80 -12.94 -12.30 -5.98
N ARG A 81 -11.89 -13.07 -5.70
CA ARG A 81 -11.87 -14.04 -4.59
C ARG A 81 -12.09 -13.35 -3.24
N PRO A 82 -12.82 -13.96 -2.29
CA PRO A 82 -13.09 -13.38 -0.98
C PRO A 82 -11.87 -12.82 -0.26
N ALA A 83 -10.73 -13.51 -0.31
CA ALA A 83 -9.48 -13.10 0.34
C ALA A 83 -8.85 -11.82 -0.28
N CYS A 84 -9.33 -11.36 -1.43
CA CYS A 84 -8.84 -10.19 -2.15
C CYS A 84 -9.86 -9.05 -2.15
N ALA A 85 -11.15 -9.39 -2.08
CA ALA A 85 -12.26 -8.48 -2.31
C ALA A 85 -12.34 -7.33 -1.31
N SER A 86 -11.92 -7.52 -0.05
CA SER A 86 -11.93 -6.47 0.98
C SER A 86 -11.09 -5.23 0.62
N CYS A 87 -10.14 -5.35 -0.30
CA CYS A 87 -9.25 -4.27 -0.74
C CYS A 87 -9.42 -3.91 -2.21
N HIS A 88 -9.95 -4.82 -3.02
CA HIS A 88 -10.02 -4.67 -4.48
C HIS A 88 -11.44 -4.42 -5.00
N SER A 89 -12.40 -4.16 -4.09
CA SER A 89 -13.79 -3.82 -4.41
C SER A 89 -14.43 -3.05 -3.26
N GLY A 90 -15.17 -1.98 -3.55
CA GLY A 90 -15.97 -1.28 -2.54
C GLY A 90 -17.08 -2.17 -1.96
N GLU A 91 -17.66 -3.06 -2.76
CA GLU A 91 -18.63 -4.04 -2.29
C GLU A 91 -18.00 -5.04 -1.32
N GLY A 92 -16.84 -5.62 -1.71
CA GLY A 92 -16.10 -6.54 -0.84
C GLY A 92 -15.59 -5.88 0.43
N PHE A 93 -15.23 -4.58 0.38
CA PHE A 93 -14.89 -3.81 1.57
C PHE A 93 -16.08 -3.72 2.54
N ARG A 94 -17.27 -3.38 2.02
CA ARG A 94 -18.49 -3.28 2.84
C ARG A 94 -18.86 -4.63 3.42
N ALA A 95 -18.83 -5.70 2.65
CA ALA A 95 -19.06 -7.05 3.12
C ALA A 95 -18.08 -7.43 4.24
N PHE A 96 -16.77 -7.18 4.04
CA PHE A 96 -15.74 -7.47 5.04
C PHE A 96 -15.98 -6.77 6.39
N HIS A 97 -16.48 -5.54 6.37
CA HIS A 97 -16.77 -4.78 7.57
C HIS A 97 -18.22 -4.94 8.08
N GLY A 98 -19.04 -5.78 7.43
CA GLY A 98 -20.44 -5.98 7.81
C GLY A 98 -21.33 -4.77 7.56
N LEU A 99 -20.88 -3.83 6.68
CA LEU A 99 -21.60 -2.57 6.41
C LEU A 99 -22.79 -2.75 5.48
N ASP A 100 -22.94 -3.91 4.90
CA ASP A 100 -24.07 -4.34 4.07
C ASP A 100 -25.04 -5.28 4.81
N GLY A 101 -24.74 -5.54 6.10
CA GLY A 101 -25.52 -6.42 6.96
C GLY A 101 -25.03 -7.87 7.01
N SER A 102 -23.91 -8.18 6.32
CA SER A 102 -23.22 -9.48 6.43
C SER A 102 -22.45 -9.60 7.75
N GLU A 103 -21.84 -10.77 8.02
CA GLU A 103 -20.97 -10.99 9.17
C GLU A 103 -19.63 -10.25 8.99
N ALA A 104 -19.26 -9.38 9.92
CA ALA A 104 -18.01 -8.64 9.87
C ALA A 104 -16.78 -9.56 10.03
N GLY A 105 -15.72 -9.27 9.30
CA GLY A 105 -14.42 -9.97 9.34
C GLY A 105 -14.25 -11.03 8.26
N VAL A 106 -15.26 -11.27 7.45
CA VAL A 106 -15.22 -12.24 6.35
C VAL A 106 -16.00 -11.73 5.15
N VAL A 107 -15.53 -12.04 3.95
CA VAL A 107 -16.29 -11.91 2.72
C VAL A 107 -16.80 -13.33 2.38
N GLU A 108 -18.10 -13.57 2.47
CA GLU A 108 -18.68 -14.92 2.43
C GLU A 108 -18.56 -15.61 1.06
N GLY A 109 -18.50 -14.82 -0.02
CA GLY A 109 -18.44 -15.33 -1.39
C GLY A 109 -17.60 -14.45 -2.30
N PRO A 110 -17.35 -14.88 -3.55
CA PRO A 110 -16.69 -14.04 -4.53
C PRO A 110 -17.55 -12.81 -4.86
N ILE A 111 -16.88 -11.72 -5.25
CA ILE A 111 -17.50 -10.46 -5.65
C ILE A 111 -17.30 -10.30 -7.16
N ASP A 112 -18.30 -9.80 -7.85
CA ASP A 112 -18.24 -9.54 -9.29
C ASP A 112 -17.12 -8.52 -9.61
N VAL A 113 -16.45 -8.72 -10.76
CA VAL A 113 -15.45 -7.77 -11.27
C VAL A 113 -16.09 -6.46 -11.73
N GLY A 114 -15.26 -5.41 -11.90
CA GLY A 114 -15.69 -4.10 -12.39
C GLY A 114 -16.02 -3.09 -11.29
N GLY A 115 -15.95 -3.50 -10.02
CA GLY A 115 -16.01 -2.59 -8.87
C GLY A 115 -14.72 -1.81 -8.70
N VAL A 116 -14.82 -0.68 -7.97
CA VAL A 116 -13.71 0.20 -7.58
C VAL A 116 -13.85 0.57 -6.10
N VAL A 117 -12.95 1.37 -5.56
CA VAL A 117 -13.16 2.03 -4.26
C VAL A 117 -14.16 3.16 -4.47
N ASP A 118 -15.42 2.86 -4.27
CA ASP A 118 -16.54 3.78 -4.49
C ASP A 118 -16.81 4.72 -3.30
N CYS A 119 -17.73 5.66 -3.47
CA CYS A 119 -18.09 6.62 -2.43
C CYS A 119 -18.53 5.92 -1.12
N GLY A 120 -19.31 4.83 -1.25
CA GLY A 120 -19.82 4.06 -0.11
C GLY A 120 -18.76 3.28 0.67
N THR A 121 -17.54 3.17 0.14
CA THR A 121 -16.40 2.61 0.89
C THR A 121 -15.97 3.52 2.03
N CYS A 122 -16.01 4.84 1.82
CA CYS A 122 -15.61 5.84 2.83
C CYS A 122 -16.82 6.57 3.44
N HIS A 123 -17.87 6.85 2.62
CA HIS A 123 -19.08 7.54 3.05
C HIS A 123 -20.20 6.55 3.43
N ASN A 124 -19.93 5.75 4.43
CA ASN A 124 -20.89 4.79 5.00
C ASN A 124 -21.05 5.06 6.49
N ALA A 125 -22.30 5.24 6.94
CA ALA A 125 -22.57 5.53 8.35
C ALA A 125 -22.04 4.43 9.30
N GLY A 126 -22.08 3.16 8.88
CA GLY A 126 -21.54 2.04 9.65
C GLY A 126 -20.02 2.06 9.80
N LEU A 127 -19.29 2.79 8.95
CA LEU A 127 -17.83 2.90 9.07
C LEU A 127 -17.41 3.58 10.38
N ALA A 128 -18.24 4.46 10.93
CA ALA A 128 -18.00 5.10 12.22
C ALA A 128 -18.00 4.10 13.40
N GLU A 129 -18.62 2.94 13.22
CA GLU A 129 -18.66 1.86 14.20
C GLU A 129 -17.48 0.90 14.10
N VAL A 130 -16.68 1.03 13.02
CA VAL A 130 -15.44 0.24 12.86
C VAL A 130 -14.36 0.88 13.72
N ASP A 131 -14.07 0.26 14.84
CA ASP A 131 -13.14 0.76 15.86
C ASP A 131 -11.77 0.07 15.85
N VAL A 132 -11.62 -1.00 15.06
CA VAL A 132 -10.40 -1.80 14.96
C VAL A 132 -10.17 -2.28 13.54
N VAL A 133 -8.91 -2.22 13.10
CA VAL A 133 -8.41 -2.90 11.89
C VAL A 133 -7.40 -3.97 12.30
N ARG A 134 -7.61 -5.20 11.82
CA ARG A 134 -6.68 -6.31 12.02
C ARG A 134 -5.63 -6.33 10.92
N PHE A 135 -4.37 -6.19 11.31
CA PHE A 135 -3.22 -6.24 10.41
C PHE A 135 -2.74 -7.68 10.14
N PRO A 136 -2.00 -7.94 9.04
CA PRO A 136 -1.45 -9.26 8.73
C PRO A 136 -0.54 -9.84 9.81
N SER A 137 0.09 -9.00 10.63
CA SER A 137 0.87 -9.41 11.80
C SER A 137 0.03 -10.00 12.93
N GLY A 138 -1.30 -9.89 12.85
CA GLY A 138 -2.24 -10.21 13.93
C GLY A 138 -2.52 -9.05 14.87
N LEU A 139 -1.86 -7.90 14.68
CA LEU A 139 -2.13 -6.70 15.47
C LEU A 139 -3.58 -6.23 15.24
N MET A 140 -4.28 -5.98 16.34
CA MET A 140 -5.58 -5.31 16.36
C MET A 140 -5.34 -3.83 16.65
N HIS A 141 -5.35 -3.00 15.60
CA HIS A 141 -5.07 -1.56 15.75
C HIS A 141 -6.38 -0.76 15.88
N PRO A 142 -6.54 0.03 16.96
CA PRO A 142 -7.70 0.90 17.10
C PRO A 142 -7.69 2.02 16.05
N VAL A 143 -8.82 2.24 15.41
CA VAL A 143 -9.03 3.24 14.35
C VAL A 143 -10.26 4.08 14.65
N GLN A 144 -10.45 5.17 13.91
CA GLN A 144 -11.63 5.99 13.98
C GLN A 144 -12.07 6.44 12.58
N GLY A 145 -13.33 6.20 12.26
CA GLY A 145 -13.97 6.71 11.05
C GLY A 145 -13.24 6.29 9.76
N VAL A 146 -12.95 7.27 8.91
CA VAL A 146 -12.37 7.04 7.58
C VAL A 146 -10.97 6.40 7.60
N GLU A 147 -10.23 6.49 8.71
CA GLU A 147 -8.93 5.81 8.83
C GLU A 147 -9.08 4.29 8.71
N ALA A 148 -10.22 3.73 9.14
CA ALA A 148 -10.52 2.31 8.96
C ALA A 148 -10.49 1.92 7.47
N ALA A 149 -11.06 2.75 6.59
CA ALA A 149 -11.05 2.51 5.14
C ALA A 149 -9.61 2.52 4.60
N CYS A 150 -8.83 3.57 4.91
CA CYS A 150 -7.44 3.67 4.46
C CYS A 150 -6.62 2.44 4.90
N MET A 151 -6.68 2.12 6.19
CA MET A 151 -5.85 1.08 6.79
C MET A 151 -6.22 -0.33 6.34
N THR A 152 -7.49 -0.59 6.05
CA THR A 152 -7.93 -1.92 5.57
C THR A 152 -7.24 -2.29 4.26
N CYS A 153 -7.10 -1.35 3.33
CA CYS A 153 -6.50 -1.61 2.03
C CYS A 153 -4.98 -1.39 2.01
N HIS A 154 -4.47 -0.41 2.78
CA HIS A 154 -3.06 -0.01 2.77
C HIS A 154 -2.20 -0.71 3.83
N GLN A 155 -2.64 -1.83 4.38
CA GLN A 155 -1.92 -2.62 5.39
C GLN A 155 -0.99 -3.70 4.83
N GLY A 156 -1.05 -3.97 3.52
CA GLY A 156 -0.37 -5.12 2.92
C GLY A 156 -1.12 -6.44 3.11
N ARG A 157 -0.55 -7.55 2.63
CA ARG A 157 -1.12 -8.91 2.73
C ARG A 157 -0.37 -9.82 3.69
N THR A 158 0.89 -9.51 3.95
CA THR A 158 1.79 -10.30 4.81
C THR A 158 2.54 -9.36 5.73
N ALA A 159 3.12 -9.91 6.76
CA ALA A 159 3.94 -9.22 7.75
C ALA A 159 5.21 -10.04 8.07
N GLY A 160 6.11 -9.51 8.87
CA GLY A 160 7.34 -10.19 9.27
C GLY A 160 7.12 -11.58 9.84
N VAL A 161 6.02 -11.79 10.59
CA VAL A 161 5.64 -13.10 11.15
C VAL A 161 5.40 -14.18 10.08
N ASN A 162 4.97 -13.80 8.88
CA ASN A 162 4.80 -14.76 7.79
C ASN A 162 6.15 -15.23 7.25
N VAL A 163 7.13 -14.33 7.20
CA VAL A 163 8.51 -14.69 6.84
C VAL A 163 9.11 -15.57 7.92
N GLU A 164 9.00 -15.17 9.20
CA GLU A 164 9.47 -15.97 10.35
C GLU A 164 8.90 -17.39 10.34
N THR A 165 7.60 -17.50 10.10
CA THR A 165 6.94 -18.82 9.99
C THR A 165 7.50 -19.64 8.83
N ALA A 166 7.74 -19.01 7.67
CA ALA A 166 8.24 -19.71 6.49
C ALA A 166 9.66 -20.24 6.66
N ILE A 167 10.51 -19.55 7.43
CA ILE A 167 11.93 -19.91 7.60
C ILE A 167 12.23 -20.62 8.92
N SER A 168 11.22 -20.83 9.75
CA SER A 168 11.39 -21.39 11.11
C SER A 168 12.13 -22.70 11.12
N GLY A 169 13.16 -22.81 11.97
CA GLY A 169 13.98 -24.01 12.13
C GLY A 169 14.93 -24.32 10.98
N MET A 170 15.07 -23.45 9.99
CA MET A 170 15.97 -23.64 8.86
C MET A 170 17.35 -23.04 9.13
N ASN A 171 18.37 -23.58 8.47
CA ASN A 171 19.70 -22.97 8.45
C ASN A 171 19.68 -21.73 7.54
N LEU A 172 20.20 -20.60 8.04
CA LEU A 172 20.10 -19.29 7.40
C LEU A 172 20.65 -19.24 5.97
N ASP A 173 21.74 -19.95 5.71
CA ASP A 173 22.48 -19.87 4.44
C ASP A 173 22.30 -21.11 3.56
N THR A 174 21.43 -22.04 3.94
CA THR A 174 21.15 -23.23 3.15
C THR A 174 19.93 -23.00 2.26
N PRO A 175 20.06 -23.11 0.92
CA PRO A 175 18.91 -23.03 0.02
C PRO A 175 17.85 -24.08 0.35
N ASN A 176 16.58 -23.67 0.25
CA ASN A 176 15.45 -24.58 0.45
C ASN A 176 14.45 -24.40 -0.69
N ALA A 177 14.22 -25.46 -1.45
CA ALA A 177 13.35 -25.46 -2.62
C ALA A 177 11.86 -25.23 -2.30
N GLU A 178 11.46 -25.35 -1.04
CA GLU A 178 10.08 -25.06 -0.59
C GLU A 178 9.85 -23.55 -0.36
N LEU A 179 10.92 -22.79 -0.17
CA LEU A 179 10.79 -21.35 0.03
C LEU A 179 10.33 -20.64 -1.25
N ARG A 180 9.45 -19.69 -1.09
CA ARG A 180 8.95 -18.83 -2.14
C ARG A 180 9.04 -17.38 -1.68
N PHE A 181 9.15 -16.45 -2.62
CA PHE A 181 9.12 -15.04 -2.27
C PHE A 181 7.82 -14.68 -1.55
N VAL A 182 7.95 -14.10 -0.36
CA VAL A 182 6.83 -13.56 0.41
C VAL A 182 6.63 -12.10 0.00
N ASN A 183 5.51 -11.82 -0.65
CA ASN A 183 5.21 -10.47 -1.13
C ASN A 183 4.40 -9.70 -0.08
N PRO A 184 4.92 -8.58 0.48
CA PRO A 184 4.14 -7.72 1.38
C PRO A 184 2.92 -7.08 0.71
N HIS A 185 2.86 -7.09 -0.60
CA HIS A 185 1.90 -6.46 -1.49
C HIS A 185 2.33 -5.03 -1.87
N TYR A 186 1.37 -4.12 -2.13
CA TYR A 186 1.63 -2.79 -2.67
C TYR A 186 0.97 -1.72 -1.83
N ALA A 187 1.45 -0.47 -1.97
CA ALA A 187 0.88 0.69 -1.29
C ALA A 187 0.68 0.45 0.22
N THR A 188 1.72 -0.07 0.88
CA THR A 188 1.70 -0.54 2.28
C THR A 188 1.85 0.59 3.30
N ALA A 189 1.29 1.78 3.01
CA ALA A 189 1.46 3.00 3.80
C ALA A 189 1.06 2.84 5.28
N ALA A 190 -0.07 2.19 5.55
CA ALA A 190 -0.53 1.96 6.92
C ALA A 190 0.40 1.00 7.69
N ALA A 191 0.93 -0.01 7.00
CA ALA A 191 1.91 -0.92 7.59
C ALA A 191 3.22 -0.19 7.92
N SER A 192 3.73 0.63 6.99
CA SER A 192 4.92 1.46 7.21
C SER A 192 4.73 2.43 8.37
N TRP A 193 3.58 3.12 8.42
CA TRP A 193 3.28 4.10 9.45
C TRP A 193 3.26 3.49 10.86
N LEU A 194 2.71 2.28 11.02
CA LEU A 194 2.73 1.55 12.29
C LEU A 194 4.12 1.03 12.66
N GLY A 195 4.99 0.82 11.68
CA GLY A 195 6.38 0.43 11.87
C GLY A 195 6.55 -0.82 12.72
N GLY A 196 7.51 -0.78 13.64
CA GLY A 196 7.82 -1.88 14.54
C GLY A 196 6.67 -2.30 15.45
N TYR A 197 5.80 -1.35 15.83
CA TYR A 197 4.56 -1.67 16.56
C TYR A 197 3.62 -2.54 15.73
N GLY A 198 3.54 -2.29 14.41
CA GLY A 198 2.72 -3.07 13.49
C GLY A 198 3.31 -4.44 13.14
N GLY A 199 4.62 -4.62 13.33
CA GLY A 199 5.31 -5.84 12.94
C GLY A 199 5.28 -6.10 11.43
N ALA A 200 5.23 -5.04 10.63
CA ALA A 200 5.08 -5.12 9.17
C ALA A 200 6.29 -5.78 8.50
N GLY A 201 7.50 -5.34 8.84
CA GLY A 201 8.76 -5.90 8.35
C GLY A 201 9.20 -7.15 9.14
N TYR A 202 10.14 -7.87 8.58
CA TYR A 202 10.88 -8.88 9.34
C TYR A 202 11.83 -8.16 10.30
N GLN A 203 11.58 -8.28 11.59
CA GLN A 203 12.37 -7.68 12.66
C GLN A 203 13.41 -8.67 13.15
N TYR A 204 14.67 -8.29 13.08
CA TYR A 204 15.78 -9.17 13.46
C TYR A 204 15.84 -9.31 14.97
N GLU A 205 16.12 -10.53 15.44
CA GLU A 205 16.22 -10.83 16.86
C GLU A 205 17.28 -9.98 17.56
N GLY A 206 16.95 -9.47 18.75
CA GLY A 206 17.84 -8.61 19.55
C GLY A 206 17.93 -7.16 19.07
N ARG A 207 17.13 -6.75 18.10
CA ARG A 207 17.05 -5.37 17.61
C ARG A 207 15.77 -4.68 18.08
N ASP A 208 15.89 -3.42 18.45
CA ASP A 208 14.76 -2.56 18.68
C ASP A 208 14.39 -1.81 17.40
N TYR A 209 13.09 -1.61 17.17
CA TYR A 209 12.58 -0.94 15.98
C TYR A 209 11.70 0.24 16.35
N SER A 210 11.80 1.30 15.57
CA SER A 210 10.90 2.45 15.66
C SER A 210 9.45 2.01 15.51
N GLY A 211 8.62 2.35 16.49
CA GLY A 211 7.20 2.01 16.49
C GLY A 211 6.40 2.89 15.52
N ARG A 212 5.11 3.10 15.85
CA ARG A 212 4.24 3.99 15.09
C ARG A 212 4.89 5.37 14.94
N PHE A 213 4.92 5.90 13.74
CA PHE A 213 5.41 7.26 13.49
C PHE A 213 4.40 8.29 13.99
N PHE A 214 4.87 9.21 14.82
CA PHE A 214 4.08 10.31 15.35
C PHE A 214 4.54 11.62 14.74
N HIS A 215 3.74 12.17 13.84
CA HIS A 215 3.94 13.53 13.36
C HIS A 215 3.35 14.56 14.33
N ALA A 216 3.87 15.79 14.26
CA ALA A 216 3.35 16.88 15.08
C ALA A 216 1.89 17.22 14.69
N ARG A 217 1.05 17.48 15.71
CA ARG A 217 -0.32 17.93 15.44
C ARG A 217 -0.33 19.29 14.73
N PRO A 218 -1.29 19.57 13.80
CA PRO A 218 -2.47 18.76 13.48
C PRO A 218 -2.26 17.64 12.47
N VAL A 219 -1.07 17.47 11.91
CA VAL A 219 -0.75 16.52 10.83
C VAL A 219 -0.51 15.14 11.43
N SER A 220 -1.57 14.39 11.74
CA SER A 220 -1.45 13.12 12.48
C SER A 220 -2.36 11.99 11.97
N THR A 221 -3.09 12.23 10.87
CA THR A 221 -4.00 11.27 10.24
C THR A 221 -3.70 11.19 8.75
N CYS A 222 -4.21 10.16 8.06
CA CYS A 222 -3.98 9.98 6.62
C CYS A 222 -4.45 11.20 5.83
N ASN A 223 -5.67 11.65 6.10
CA ASN A 223 -6.29 12.80 5.43
C ASN A 223 -5.83 14.18 5.93
N SER A 224 -4.90 14.23 6.89
CA SER A 224 -4.21 15.49 7.21
C SER A 224 -3.04 15.80 6.27
N CYS A 225 -2.68 14.86 5.39
CA CYS A 225 -1.66 15.01 4.36
C CYS A 225 -2.23 14.73 2.96
N HIS A 226 -3.14 13.74 2.84
CA HIS A 226 -3.77 13.36 1.58
C HIS A 226 -5.16 13.96 1.47
N GLU A 227 -5.43 14.66 0.37
CA GLU A 227 -6.80 15.02 0.03
C GLU A 227 -7.54 13.72 -0.34
N PRO A 228 -8.67 13.38 0.33
CA PRO A 228 -9.25 12.05 0.24
C PRO A 228 -9.88 11.70 -1.12
N HIS A 229 -10.22 12.69 -1.95
CA HIS A 229 -10.82 12.47 -3.26
C HIS A 229 -9.80 12.47 -4.40
N THR A 230 -8.83 13.39 -4.40
CA THR A 230 -7.73 13.40 -5.38
C THR A 230 -6.65 12.38 -5.05
N LEU A 231 -6.49 12.01 -3.78
CA LEU A 231 -5.39 11.23 -3.18
C LEU A 231 -4.03 11.93 -3.22
N GLU A 232 -3.99 13.17 -3.68
CA GLU A 232 -2.77 13.96 -3.74
C GLU A 232 -2.35 14.44 -2.35
N VAL A 233 -1.05 14.69 -2.20
CA VAL A 233 -0.50 15.24 -0.96
C VAL A 233 -0.64 16.75 -0.99
N GLU A 234 -1.37 17.31 -0.02
CA GLU A 234 -1.40 18.74 0.23
C GLU A 234 -0.09 19.19 0.89
N PHE A 235 0.74 19.89 0.12
CA PHE A 235 2.06 20.28 0.59
C PHE A 235 2.10 21.62 1.34
N GLU A 236 1.20 22.53 1.05
CA GLU A 236 1.19 23.86 1.70
C GLU A 236 1.17 23.81 3.23
N PRO A 237 0.39 22.93 3.90
CA PRO A 237 0.42 22.81 5.35
C PRO A 237 1.81 22.43 5.89
N CYS A 238 2.59 21.65 5.14
CA CYS A 238 3.93 21.23 5.51
C CYS A 238 4.90 22.41 5.65
N LEU A 239 4.74 23.43 4.81
CA LEU A 239 5.61 24.63 4.77
C LEU A 239 5.50 25.50 6.03
N THR A 240 4.49 25.28 6.86
CA THR A 240 4.39 25.96 8.17
C THR A 240 5.58 25.59 9.08
N CYS A 241 6.11 24.39 8.95
CA CYS A 241 7.19 23.86 9.80
C CYS A 241 8.44 23.49 8.99
N HIS A 242 8.28 23.07 7.73
CA HIS A 242 9.36 22.58 6.87
C HIS A 242 9.74 23.61 5.81
N GLN A 243 11.05 23.84 5.65
CA GLN A 243 11.61 24.67 4.58
C GLN A 243 12.10 23.76 3.46
N ALA A 244 11.17 23.34 2.59
CA ALA A 244 11.45 22.43 1.48
C ALA A 244 10.66 22.87 0.24
N ASN A 245 11.05 22.42 -0.96
CA ASN A 245 10.33 22.69 -2.19
C ASN A 245 9.27 21.65 -2.49
N THR A 246 9.49 20.43 -2.05
CA THR A 246 8.57 19.30 -2.19
C THR A 246 8.57 18.46 -0.92
N PRO A 247 7.55 17.61 -0.66
CA PRO A 247 7.58 16.70 0.48
C PRO A 247 8.81 15.78 0.47
N GLN A 248 9.30 15.42 -0.71
CA GLN A 248 10.45 14.55 -0.91
C GLN A 248 11.78 15.18 -0.46
N ASP A 249 11.84 16.52 -0.41
CA ASP A 249 13.03 17.27 0.00
C ASP A 249 13.12 17.44 1.52
N ILE A 250 12.09 17.03 2.27
CA ILE A 250 12.07 17.18 3.71
C ILE A 250 13.13 16.29 4.37
N ARG A 251 13.97 16.92 5.20
CA ARG A 251 14.92 16.29 6.10
C ARG A 251 14.97 17.06 7.42
N ILE A 252 14.83 16.34 8.52
CA ILE A 252 15.01 16.89 9.87
C ILE A 252 16.34 16.42 10.45
N SER A 253 16.73 15.18 10.13
CA SER A 253 18.00 14.63 10.59
C SER A 253 19.20 15.39 10.02
N ARG A 254 20.21 15.60 10.87
CA ARG A 254 21.51 16.16 10.49
C ARG A 254 22.56 15.08 10.20
N GLN A 255 22.13 13.83 10.13
CA GLN A 255 22.98 12.67 9.83
C GLN A 255 22.63 12.12 8.45
N SER A 256 23.62 11.61 7.73
CA SER A 256 23.42 10.83 6.51
C SER A 256 23.36 9.35 6.89
N TYR A 257 22.26 8.70 6.54
CA TYR A 257 22.06 7.27 6.81
C TYR A 257 22.59 6.38 5.68
N SER A 258 22.87 6.95 4.52
CA SER A 258 23.34 6.24 3.32
C SER A 258 24.85 6.14 3.19
N GLY A 259 25.62 6.61 4.18
CA GLY A 259 27.07 6.63 4.13
C GLY A 259 27.68 7.69 3.21
N THR A 260 26.86 8.43 2.46
CA THR A 260 27.35 9.46 1.51
C THR A 260 27.85 10.72 2.20
N GLY A 261 27.45 10.97 3.43
CA GLY A 261 27.71 12.21 4.18
C GLY A 261 26.86 13.40 3.71
N ASP A 262 26.03 13.25 2.68
CA ASP A 262 25.16 14.32 2.18
C ASP A 262 23.91 14.45 3.06
N THR A 263 23.73 15.60 3.66
CA THR A 263 22.54 15.95 4.47
C THR A 263 21.75 17.10 3.85
N THR A 264 22.06 17.48 2.62
CA THR A 264 21.40 18.57 1.89
C THR A 264 20.18 18.13 1.11
N VAL A 265 20.07 16.83 0.84
CA VAL A 265 18.92 16.21 0.16
C VAL A 265 17.93 15.66 1.18
N GLY A 266 16.67 15.43 0.75
CA GLY A 266 15.63 14.86 1.62
C GLY A 266 15.96 13.46 2.13
N ILE A 267 15.36 13.04 3.24
CA ILE A 267 15.59 11.71 3.84
C ILE A 267 15.22 10.57 2.87
N ARG A 268 14.34 10.83 1.89
CA ARG A 268 14.00 9.91 0.81
C ARG A 268 15.23 9.42 0.06
N ALA A 269 16.23 10.30 -0.14
CA ALA A 269 17.46 9.93 -0.86
C ALA A 269 18.26 8.86 -0.12
N ASP A 270 18.35 8.94 1.22
CA ASP A 270 19.04 7.91 2.03
C ASP A 270 18.27 6.57 1.95
N ILE A 271 16.94 6.60 2.06
CA ILE A 271 16.13 5.39 1.94
C ILE A 271 16.33 4.73 0.56
N GLN A 272 16.32 5.52 -0.51
CA GLN A 272 16.52 5.01 -1.86
C GLN A 272 17.93 4.45 -2.08
N ALA A 273 18.95 5.12 -1.56
CA ALA A 273 20.32 4.65 -1.64
C ALA A 273 20.51 3.32 -0.89
N ASN A 274 19.99 3.23 0.34
CA ASN A 274 20.07 2.00 1.13
C ASN A 274 19.23 0.88 0.52
N ALA A 275 18.06 1.17 -0.07
CA ALA A 275 17.27 0.18 -0.80
C ALA A 275 18.00 -0.33 -2.06
N GLY A 276 18.69 0.55 -2.78
CA GLY A 276 19.55 0.16 -3.90
C GLY A 276 20.69 -0.75 -3.45
N LEU A 277 21.40 -0.34 -2.41
CA LEU A 277 22.48 -1.14 -1.83
C LEU A 277 21.99 -2.51 -1.34
N LEU A 278 20.85 -2.55 -0.66
CA LEU A 278 20.29 -3.83 -0.19
C LEU A 278 19.95 -4.77 -1.36
N LEU A 279 19.34 -4.26 -2.43
CA LEU A 279 19.04 -5.09 -3.61
C LEU A 279 20.31 -5.65 -4.24
N ASP A 280 21.36 -4.85 -4.35
CA ASP A 280 22.65 -5.29 -4.89
C ASP A 280 23.33 -6.30 -3.96
N THR A 281 23.22 -6.13 -2.65
CA THR A 281 23.70 -7.08 -1.64
C THR A 281 22.95 -8.40 -1.71
N ILE A 282 21.61 -8.39 -1.87
CA ILE A 282 20.79 -9.59 -2.09
C ILE A 282 21.25 -10.36 -3.33
N LYS A 283 21.48 -9.66 -4.46
CA LYS A 283 21.97 -10.30 -5.70
C LYS A 283 23.38 -10.87 -5.55
N THR A 284 24.25 -10.14 -4.85
CA THR A 284 25.61 -10.60 -4.54
C THR A 284 25.59 -11.85 -3.68
N TYR A 285 24.76 -11.85 -2.63
CA TYR A 285 24.57 -13.02 -1.77
C TYR A 285 24.01 -14.22 -2.53
N ALA A 286 23.04 -14.00 -3.40
CA ALA A 286 22.47 -15.06 -4.24
C ALA A 286 23.53 -15.72 -5.13
N ARG A 287 24.42 -14.91 -5.70
CA ARG A 287 25.53 -15.39 -6.55
C ARG A 287 26.61 -16.09 -5.75
N ASP A 288 27.10 -15.48 -4.65
CA ASP A 288 28.36 -15.87 -4.00
C ASP A 288 28.15 -16.87 -2.86
N VAL A 289 27.00 -16.84 -2.18
CA VAL A 289 26.67 -17.72 -1.05
C VAL A 289 25.68 -18.81 -1.47
N ALA A 290 24.55 -18.43 -2.08
CA ALA A 290 23.57 -19.40 -2.54
C ALA A 290 23.94 -20.08 -3.86
N ALA A 291 25.01 -19.63 -4.54
CA ALA A 291 25.51 -20.13 -5.83
C ALA A 291 24.45 -20.18 -6.94
N ALA A 292 23.50 -19.27 -6.89
CA ALA A 292 22.40 -19.12 -7.86
C ALA A 292 22.10 -17.64 -8.07
N PRO A 293 22.73 -16.98 -9.05
CA PRO A 293 22.45 -15.60 -9.39
C PRO A 293 20.98 -15.33 -9.67
N MET A 294 20.53 -14.11 -9.39
CA MET A 294 19.15 -13.70 -9.60
C MET A 294 19.03 -12.34 -10.30
N VAL A 295 17.95 -12.17 -11.03
CA VAL A 295 17.51 -10.90 -11.61
C VAL A 295 16.23 -10.44 -10.93
N TYR A 296 16.10 -9.13 -10.69
CA TYR A 296 14.88 -8.49 -10.26
C TYR A 296 14.20 -7.78 -11.43
N ASP A 297 12.92 -8.10 -11.67
CA ASP A 297 12.04 -7.40 -12.60
C ASP A 297 10.78 -6.95 -11.87
N GLY A 298 10.70 -5.64 -11.59
CA GLY A 298 9.58 -5.03 -10.84
C GLY A 298 8.25 -5.02 -11.60
N THR A 299 8.26 -5.34 -12.90
CA THR A 299 7.07 -5.31 -13.76
C THR A 299 6.32 -6.64 -13.81
N ARG A 300 6.93 -7.70 -13.28
CA ARG A 300 6.40 -9.06 -13.42
C ARG A 300 6.52 -9.84 -12.12
N TYR A 301 5.39 -10.37 -11.61
CA TYR A 301 5.39 -11.29 -10.48
C TYR A 301 6.05 -12.63 -10.86
N PRO A 302 6.86 -13.30 -10.00
CA PRO A 302 7.15 -12.98 -8.60
C PRO A 302 8.35 -12.03 -8.37
N TYR A 303 8.76 -11.24 -9.33
CA TYR A 303 9.78 -10.18 -9.31
C TYR A 303 11.22 -10.66 -9.27
N PHE A 304 11.52 -11.74 -8.59
CA PHE A 304 12.85 -12.34 -8.52
C PHE A 304 12.88 -13.57 -9.41
N PHE A 305 13.81 -13.58 -10.34
CA PHE A 305 13.94 -14.64 -11.33
C PHE A 305 15.36 -15.22 -11.31
N LEU A 306 15.49 -16.47 -11.76
CA LEU A 306 16.77 -17.15 -11.88
C LEU A 306 17.57 -16.56 -13.06
N ASP A 307 18.89 -16.44 -12.85
CA ASP A 307 19.91 -16.05 -13.82
C ASP A 307 21.11 -16.98 -13.64
N ALA A 308 20.92 -18.27 -13.93
CA ALA A 308 21.90 -19.31 -13.60
C ALA A 308 23.24 -19.14 -14.33
N ASN A 309 23.26 -18.47 -15.47
CA ASN A 309 24.47 -18.23 -16.25
C ASN A 309 25.15 -16.88 -15.94
N GLY A 310 24.50 -15.99 -15.15
CA GLY A 310 25.04 -14.72 -14.70
C GLY A 310 25.14 -13.65 -15.80
N ASP A 311 24.29 -13.73 -16.83
CA ASP A 311 24.28 -12.75 -17.94
C ASP A 311 23.36 -11.56 -17.73
N ALA A 312 22.76 -11.46 -16.54
CA ALA A 312 21.78 -10.47 -16.12
C ALA A 312 20.45 -10.53 -16.89
N ALA A 313 20.15 -11.65 -17.53
CA ALA A 313 18.87 -11.91 -18.16
C ALA A 313 18.05 -12.93 -17.36
N ILE A 314 16.73 -12.88 -17.52
CA ILE A 314 15.84 -13.85 -16.89
C ILE A 314 15.92 -15.18 -17.63
N ASP A 315 16.28 -16.24 -16.93
CA ASP A 315 16.25 -17.60 -17.46
C ASP A 315 14.85 -18.00 -17.89
N GLN A 316 14.77 -18.76 -18.97
CA GLN A 316 13.51 -19.26 -19.50
C GLN A 316 13.55 -20.78 -19.69
N ILE A 317 12.44 -21.44 -19.35
CA ILE A 317 12.18 -22.85 -19.69
C ILE A 317 10.90 -22.89 -20.51
N ASP A 318 10.98 -23.45 -21.71
CA ASP A 318 9.87 -23.50 -22.67
C ASP A 318 9.24 -22.12 -22.96
N GLY A 319 10.08 -21.07 -22.99
CA GLY A 319 9.65 -19.69 -23.22
C GLY A 319 8.99 -18.99 -22.00
N GLN A 320 8.95 -19.66 -20.86
CA GLN A 320 8.43 -19.08 -19.62
C GLN A 320 9.56 -18.66 -18.68
N PRO A 321 9.46 -17.48 -18.05
CA PRO A 321 10.45 -17.02 -17.08
C PRO A 321 10.53 -17.95 -15.88
N VAL A 322 11.74 -18.23 -15.41
CA VAL A 322 11.99 -19.10 -14.26
C VAL A 322 12.02 -18.24 -12.99
N ALA A 323 11.00 -18.38 -12.15
CA ALA A 323 10.98 -17.75 -10.85
C ALA A 323 12.17 -18.21 -10.00
N TYR A 324 12.78 -17.30 -9.25
CA TYR A 324 13.86 -17.65 -8.35
C TYR A 324 13.38 -18.65 -7.28
N ASN A 325 14.02 -19.79 -7.19
CA ASN A 325 13.64 -20.93 -6.36
C ASN A 325 14.77 -21.44 -5.45
N VAL A 326 15.87 -20.67 -5.35
CA VAL A 326 17.06 -21.03 -4.54
C VAL A 326 17.14 -20.12 -3.30
N TRP A 327 15.95 -19.78 -2.74
CA TRP A 327 15.87 -18.95 -1.55
C TRP A 327 16.53 -19.63 -0.35
N THR A 328 17.32 -18.85 0.38
CA THR A 328 17.73 -19.17 1.75
C THR A 328 16.87 -18.38 2.74
N PRO A 329 16.74 -18.77 4.00
CA PRO A 329 16.09 -17.95 5.02
C PRO A 329 16.64 -16.51 5.08
N ARG A 330 17.96 -16.35 4.98
CA ARG A 330 18.62 -15.05 5.03
C ARG A 330 18.23 -14.17 3.85
N SER A 331 18.32 -14.66 2.62
CA SER A 331 17.96 -13.89 1.43
C SER A 331 16.45 -13.57 1.36
N LEU A 332 15.61 -14.48 1.85
CA LEU A 332 14.15 -14.28 1.84
C LEU A 332 13.72 -13.13 2.77
N ARG A 333 14.24 -13.09 4.02
CA ARG A 333 13.91 -12.01 4.96
C ARG A 333 14.42 -10.65 4.51
N ALA A 334 15.62 -10.59 3.92
CA ALA A 334 16.18 -9.38 3.34
C ALA A 334 15.37 -8.89 2.12
N ALA A 335 15.01 -9.78 1.20
CA ALA A 335 14.16 -9.45 0.06
C ALA A 335 12.76 -9.00 0.46
N TYR A 336 12.19 -9.58 1.52
CA TYR A 336 10.92 -9.14 2.08
C TYR A 336 10.99 -7.71 2.60
N ASN A 337 11.99 -7.38 3.44
CA ASN A 337 12.16 -6.04 3.99
C ASN A 337 12.42 -5.01 2.88
N TRP A 338 13.28 -5.35 1.92
CA TRP A 338 13.50 -4.52 0.76
C TRP A 338 12.19 -4.21 0.02
N LYS A 339 11.37 -5.25 -0.24
CA LYS A 339 10.10 -5.09 -0.95
C LYS A 339 9.09 -4.30 -0.15
N LEU A 340 9.01 -4.48 1.16
CA LEU A 340 8.11 -3.72 2.03
C LEU A 340 8.42 -2.21 1.96
N VAL A 341 9.69 -1.84 2.10
CA VAL A 341 10.09 -0.43 2.04
C VAL A 341 9.85 0.18 0.67
N THR A 342 10.14 -0.57 -0.41
CA THR A 342 9.97 -0.09 -1.78
C THR A 342 8.52 -0.15 -2.29
N ALA A 343 7.65 -0.93 -1.65
CA ALA A 343 6.21 -0.98 -1.94
C ALA A 343 5.44 0.22 -1.38
N ASP A 344 6.07 0.99 -0.51
CA ASP A 344 5.55 2.26 0.01
C ASP A 344 6.40 3.42 -0.51
N PRO A 345 6.01 4.09 -1.61
CA PRO A 345 6.74 5.22 -2.15
C PRO A 345 6.79 6.42 -1.20
N GLY A 346 5.90 6.46 -0.19
CA GLY A 346 5.82 7.46 0.87
C GLY A 346 6.56 7.08 2.16
N SER A 347 7.35 6.01 2.19
CA SER A 347 8.05 5.53 3.39
C SER A 347 8.88 6.60 4.10
N TYR A 348 9.41 7.58 3.34
CA TYR A 348 10.14 8.74 3.85
C TYR A 348 9.29 9.70 4.71
N ALA A 349 7.96 9.68 4.54
CA ALA A 349 7.01 10.47 5.29
C ALA A 349 6.20 9.62 6.28
N HIS A 350 5.90 8.38 5.92
CA HIS A 350 5.13 7.47 6.75
C HIS A 350 5.92 6.98 7.97
N ASN A 351 7.16 6.51 7.78
CA ASN A 351 8.05 6.14 8.87
C ASN A 351 9.51 5.97 8.39
N PRO A 352 10.24 7.05 8.20
CA PRO A 352 11.61 6.99 7.66
C PRO A 352 12.58 6.20 8.55
N HIS A 353 12.42 6.28 9.87
CA HIS A 353 13.30 5.56 10.79
C HIS A 353 13.12 4.05 10.64
N TYR A 354 11.89 3.58 10.68
CA TYR A 354 11.61 2.15 10.52
C TYR A 354 12.08 1.61 9.16
N ALA A 355 11.89 2.39 8.09
CA ALA A 355 12.39 2.02 6.77
C ALA A 355 13.92 1.87 6.76
N LEU A 356 14.66 2.83 7.35
CA LEU A 356 16.11 2.80 7.43
C LEU A 356 16.63 1.67 8.32
N GLU A 357 15.98 1.40 9.46
CA GLU A 357 16.31 0.30 10.36
C GLU A 357 16.16 -1.06 9.66
N LEU A 358 15.06 -1.29 8.93
CA LEU A 358 14.86 -2.53 8.18
C LEU A 358 15.91 -2.73 7.08
N LEU A 359 16.24 -1.66 6.35
CA LEU A 359 17.25 -1.70 5.30
C LEU A 359 18.63 -1.96 5.88
N TYR A 360 19.02 -1.24 6.93
CA TYR A 360 20.30 -1.39 7.61
C TYR A 360 20.49 -2.82 8.14
N ASP A 361 19.55 -3.31 8.93
CA ASP A 361 19.66 -4.64 9.56
C ASP A 361 19.69 -5.76 8.51
N SER A 362 18.99 -5.57 7.38
CA SER A 362 19.02 -6.52 6.26
C SER A 362 20.35 -6.51 5.50
N ILE A 363 20.98 -5.34 5.34
CA ILE A 363 22.32 -5.22 4.76
C ILE A 363 23.34 -5.86 5.71
N GLU A 364 23.30 -5.53 7.00
CA GLU A 364 24.19 -6.09 8.02
C GLU A 364 24.11 -7.62 8.06
N ASP A 365 22.92 -8.16 8.07
CA ASP A 365 22.69 -9.61 8.08
C ASP A 365 23.29 -10.32 6.86
N LEU A 366 23.13 -9.74 5.66
CA LEU A 366 23.73 -10.29 4.43
C LEU A 366 25.23 -10.08 4.37
N SER A 367 25.75 -9.06 5.04
CA SER A 367 27.19 -8.70 5.03
C SER A 367 28.04 -9.74 5.75
N ASP A 368 27.50 -10.39 6.81
CA ASP A 368 28.20 -11.41 7.60
C ASP A 368 28.76 -12.56 6.72
N PRO A 369 27.95 -13.33 5.97
CA PRO A 369 28.47 -14.39 5.10
C PRO A 369 29.22 -13.88 3.88
N LEU A 370 29.04 -12.64 3.48
CA LEU A 370 29.79 -12.02 2.38
C LEU A 370 31.13 -11.47 2.79
N GLY A 371 31.42 -11.37 4.10
CA GLY A 371 32.64 -10.78 4.63
C GLY A 371 32.75 -9.27 4.33
N ILE A 372 31.61 -8.58 4.24
CA ILE A 372 31.56 -7.12 4.08
C ILE A 372 31.66 -6.47 5.47
N ASP A 373 32.60 -5.54 5.63
CA ASP A 373 32.72 -4.74 6.84
C ASP A 373 31.69 -3.59 6.80
N MET A 374 30.76 -3.57 7.74
CA MET A 374 29.74 -2.51 7.82
C MET A 374 30.35 -1.13 8.09
N ASP A 375 31.51 -1.07 8.76
CA ASP A 375 32.21 0.19 9.01
C ASP A 375 32.68 0.85 7.70
N ASP A 376 33.03 0.05 6.68
CA ASP A 376 33.43 0.55 5.35
C ASP A 376 32.25 1.20 4.59
N LEU A 377 31.02 0.78 4.89
CA LEU A 377 29.81 1.32 4.26
C LEU A 377 29.40 2.67 4.87
N ASN A 378 29.87 2.99 6.07
CA ASN A 378 29.53 4.22 6.81
C ASN A 378 28.00 4.44 6.96
N LEU A 379 27.22 3.37 6.93
CA LEU A 379 25.77 3.45 7.12
C LEU A 379 25.44 3.77 8.58
N LEU A 380 24.34 4.47 8.79
CA LEU A 380 23.74 4.64 10.10
C LEU A 380 22.40 3.91 10.14
N ARG A 381 22.15 3.31 11.31
CA ARG A 381 20.90 2.62 11.59
C ARG A 381 19.80 3.57 12.06
#